data_314074698e2d4f47c5674b50ba636dde
#
_entry.id   314074698e2d4f47c5674b50ba636dde
#
_cell.length_a   1.000
_cell.length_b   1.000
_cell.length_c   1.000
_cell.angle_alpha   90.00
_cell.angle_beta   90.00
_cell.angle_gamma   90.00
#
_symmetry.space_group_name_H-M   'P 1'
#
loop_
_entity.id
_entity.type
_entity.pdbx_description
1 polymer ?
#
loop_
_entity_poly.entity_id
_entity_poly.type
_entity_poly.pdbx_seq_one_letter_code
_entity_poly.pdbx_strand_id
1 'polypeptide(L)'
;MKIIIVLVMLTFFLTGCSNQSTKEPDNVGNYSIQNLSLSKENSKPQNAELIETDLATFSTKISQPDPNRQTNITLTCQALNGTIVKMGETFSFCNTLGPAKPEDGYLKADTFDSDGNTIKAYGGGKCQVSTTLYNAVLACSGLTVVERHEHSGEVYYVPEGKDACVAYGSSDFKFRNDNNFDIKMYFTNTPDNIDVKIVKISS
;
A
#
# COMPACT_ATOMS: atom_id res chain seq x y z
N MET A 1 -40.17 -15.54 24.93
CA MET A 1 -41.05 -14.59 25.64
C MET A 1 -40.36 -13.23 25.69
N LYS A 2 -41.03 -12.22 25.12
CA LYS A 2 -40.77 -10.78 25.07
C LYS A 2 -39.63 -10.26 24.15
N ILE A 3 -40.08 -9.92 22.97
CA ILE A 3 -39.49 -9.01 21.99
C ILE A 3 -39.71 -7.58 22.50
N ILE A 4 -38.66 -6.76 22.54
CA ILE A 4 -38.79 -5.31 22.70
C ILE A 4 -38.31 -4.66 21.42
N ILE A 5 -39.25 -4.15 20.64
CA ILE A 5 -39.02 -3.28 19.47
C ILE A 5 -38.97 -1.84 20.02
N VAL A 6 -37.86 -1.15 19.78
CA VAL A 6 -37.77 0.31 20.02
C VAL A 6 -37.82 1.00 18.66
N LEU A 7 -38.96 1.65 18.44
CA LEU A 7 -39.25 2.53 17.32
C LEU A 7 -38.71 3.94 17.64
N VAL A 8 -37.74 4.47 16.91
CA VAL A 8 -37.32 5.88 17.03
C VAL A 8 -37.92 6.67 15.87
N MET A 9 -38.82 7.59 16.22
CA MET A 9 -39.45 8.52 15.28
C MET A 9 -38.43 9.62 14.83
N LEU A 10 -38.43 9.84 13.53
CA LEU A 10 -37.75 10.93 12.85
C LEU A 10 -38.69 12.16 12.80
N THR A 11 -38.32 13.26 13.44
CA THR A 11 -39.04 14.53 13.32
C THR A 11 -38.27 15.48 12.38
N PHE A 12 -38.92 15.78 11.26
CA PHE A 12 -38.55 16.86 10.35
C PHE A 12 -38.95 18.21 10.92
N PHE A 13 -38.07 19.18 10.95
CA PHE A 13 -38.41 20.60 11.05
C PHE A 13 -38.06 21.31 9.75
N LEU A 14 -39.13 21.71 9.05
CA LEU A 14 -39.12 22.70 7.98
C LEU A 14 -39.40 24.06 8.60
N THR A 15 -38.58 25.07 8.36
CA THR A 15 -39.00 26.47 8.46
C THR A 15 -38.49 27.21 7.26
N GLY A 16 -39.46 27.75 6.54
CA GLY A 16 -39.27 28.52 5.33
C GLY A 16 -39.45 30.03 5.58
N CYS A 17 -39.20 30.77 4.51
CA CYS A 17 -39.61 32.14 4.17
C CYS A 17 -38.94 33.29 4.95
N SER A 18 -38.53 34.38 4.32
CA SER A 18 -39.27 35.21 3.36
C SER A 18 -38.37 36.26 2.73
N ASN A 19 -38.71 36.64 1.49
CA ASN A 19 -38.31 37.82 0.74
C ASN A 19 -38.72 39.10 1.44
N GLN A 20 -37.86 40.11 1.38
CA GLN A 20 -38.34 41.52 1.23
C GLN A 20 -37.34 42.36 0.39
N SER A 21 -37.92 42.98 -0.63
CA SER A 21 -37.39 43.99 -1.56
C SER A 21 -37.49 45.39 -0.94
N THR A 22 -36.45 46.25 -1.08
CA THR A 22 -36.61 47.71 -1.11
C THR A 22 -35.50 48.39 -1.94
N LYS A 23 -35.92 48.95 -3.04
CA LYS A 23 -35.65 50.20 -3.81
C LYS A 23 -34.31 50.90 -3.62
N GLU A 24 -33.73 51.15 -4.81
CA GLU A 24 -32.76 52.22 -5.13
C GLU A 24 -33.20 53.63 -4.74
N PRO A 25 -32.26 54.60 -4.69
CA PRO A 25 -32.22 55.60 -5.75
C PRO A 25 -30.81 55.96 -6.28
N ASP A 26 -30.86 56.41 -7.52
CA ASP A 26 -29.80 56.89 -8.39
C ASP A 26 -28.88 57.94 -7.79
N ASN A 27 -27.58 57.91 -8.15
CA ASN A 27 -26.88 59.11 -8.54
C ASN A 27 -25.70 58.86 -9.48
N VAL A 28 -25.62 59.71 -10.50
CA VAL A 28 -24.70 59.74 -11.63
C VAL A 28 -23.32 60.23 -11.18
N GLY A 29 -22.27 59.51 -11.54
CA GLY A 29 -20.88 59.97 -11.40
C GLY A 29 -19.98 59.28 -12.43
N ASN A 30 -19.79 60.01 -13.54
CA ASN A 30 -19.00 59.59 -14.68
C ASN A 30 -17.49 59.68 -14.34
N TYR A 31 -16.79 58.54 -14.23
CA TYR A 31 -15.33 58.53 -14.30
C TYR A 31 -14.89 57.35 -15.20
N SER A 32 -14.35 57.76 -16.35
CA SER A 32 -13.63 56.89 -17.25
C SER A 32 -12.35 56.38 -16.57
N ILE A 33 -12.26 55.10 -16.33
CA ILE A 33 -11.03 54.42 -15.94
C ILE A 33 -10.66 53.44 -17.05
N GLN A 34 -9.47 53.66 -17.56
CA GLN A 34 -8.81 52.91 -18.60
C GLN A 34 -8.71 51.43 -18.25
N ASN A 35 -8.93 50.62 -19.26
CA ASN A 35 -8.72 49.17 -19.26
C ASN A 35 -7.33 48.76 -18.75
N LEU A 36 -7.25 48.24 -17.56
CA LEU A 36 -6.15 47.37 -17.14
C LEU A 36 -6.68 45.92 -17.13
N SER A 37 -6.48 45.27 -18.25
CA SER A 37 -6.73 43.83 -18.35
C SER A 37 -5.71 43.08 -17.46
N LEU A 38 -6.06 42.83 -16.22
CA LEU A 38 -5.40 41.76 -15.46
C LEU A 38 -5.90 40.45 -16.00
N SER A 39 -5.13 39.82 -16.86
CA SER A 39 -5.24 38.40 -17.14
C SER A 39 -4.97 37.64 -15.84
N LYS A 40 -6.05 37.21 -15.16
CA LYS A 40 -5.94 36.16 -14.17
C LYS A 40 -5.53 34.90 -14.92
N GLU A 41 -4.24 34.68 -14.96
CA GLU A 41 -3.66 33.38 -15.28
C GLU A 41 -4.13 32.41 -14.20
N ASN A 42 -5.18 31.65 -14.51
CA ASN A 42 -5.60 30.49 -13.74
C ASN A 42 -4.49 29.42 -13.89
N SER A 43 -3.44 29.56 -13.11
CA SER A 43 -2.50 28.45 -12.92
C SER A 43 -3.23 27.34 -12.15
N LYS A 44 -3.89 26.44 -12.91
CA LYS A 44 -4.24 25.11 -12.46
C LYS A 44 -2.96 24.51 -11.85
N PRO A 45 -2.98 23.95 -10.62
CA PRO A 45 -1.79 23.33 -10.09
C PRO A 45 -1.36 22.23 -11.08
N GLN A 46 -0.22 22.45 -11.71
CA GLN A 46 0.40 21.47 -12.59
C GLN A 46 0.75 20.30 -11.68
N ASN A 47 0.02 19.20 -11.82
CA ASN A 47 0.32 17.95 -11.12
C ASN A 47 1.72 17.57 -11.58
N ALA A 48 2.73 17.79 -10.74
CA ALA A 48 4.10 17.41 -11.06
C ALA A 48 4.07 15.90 -11.27
N GLU A 49 4.30 15.46 -12.50
CA GLU A 49 4.37 14.04 -12.85
C GLU A 49 5.60 13.47 -12.15
N LEU A 50 5.38 12.52 -11.24
CA LEU A 50 6.46 11.84 -10.55
C LEU A 50 7.26 11.05 -11.58
N ILE A 51 8.54 11.39 -11.73
CA ILE A 51 9.46 10.65 -12.60
C ILE A 51 9.94 9.42 -11.84
N GLU A 52 9.73 8.25 -12.42
CA GLU A 52 10.16 6.97 -11.88
C GLU A 52 11.38 6.45 -12.64
N THR A 53 12.40 5.96 -11.92
CA THR A 53 13.59 5.33 -12.49
C THR A 53 13.78 3.96 -11.84
N ASP A 54 13.89 2.91 -12.65
CA ASP A 54 14.06 1.54 -12.17
C ASP A 54 15.41 1.40 -11.44
N LEU A 55 15.39 0.81 -10.26
CA LEU A 55 16.57 0.53 -9.43
C LEU A 55 16.88 -0.95 -9.35
N ALA A 56 15.88 -1.78 -9.10
CA ALA A 56 16.02 -3.22 -8.97
C ALA A 56 14.72 -3.94 -9.28
N THR A 57 14.83 -5.18 -9.76
CA THR A 57 13.72 -6.12 -9.93
C THR A 57 14.17 -7.49 -9.46
N PHE A 58 13.22 -8.26 -8.92
CA PHE A 58 13.42 -9.67 -8.60
C PHE A 58 12.13 -10.44 -8.75
N SER A 59 12.25 -11.71 -9.18
CA SER A 59 11.11 -12.62 -9.39
C SER A 59 11.34 -13.94 -8.70
N THR A 60 10.27 -14.52 -8.14
CA THR A 60 10.27 -15.91 -7.68
C THR A 60 9.18 -16.71 -8.35
N LYS A 61 9.49 -17.96 -8.69
CA LYS A 61 8.54 -18.86 -9.33
C LYS A 61 7.61 -19.50 -8.30
N ILE A 62 6.30 -19.53 -8.60
CA ILE A 62 5.31 -20.27 -7.82
C ILE A 62 5.25 -21.70 -8.37
N SER A 63 5.89 -22.64 -7.68
CA SER A 63 5.99 -24.04 -8.13
C SER A 63 4.93 -24.96 -7.55
N GLN A 64 4.14 -24.50 -6.59
CA GLN A 64 3.09 -25.25 -5.92
C GLN A 64 1.74 -24.55 -6.13
N PRO A 65 0.93 -25.02 -7.08
CA PRO A 65 -0.38 -24.44 -7.35
C PRO A 65 -1.37 -24.87 -6.23
N ASP A 66 -1.66 -23.95 -5.32
CA ASP A 66 -2.71 -24.05 -4.30
C ASP A 66 -3.56 -22.78 -4.41
N PRO A 67 -4.87 -22.88 -4.70
CA PRO A 67 -5.74 -21.71 -4.87
C PRO A 67 -5.78 -20.80 -3.65
N ASN A 68 -5.75 -21.34 -2.44
CA ASN A 68 -5.75 -20.55 -1.21
C ASN A 68 -4.42 -19.79 -1.06
N ARG A 69 -3.31 -20.45 -1.36
CA ARG A 69 -1.98 -19.81 -1.37
C ARG A 69 -1.92 -18.70 -2.41
N GLN A 70 -2.44 -18.93 -3.62
CA GLN A 70 -2.50 -17.94 -4.68
C GLN A 70 -3.33 -16.71 -4.27
N THR A 71 -4.48 -16.93 -3.62
CA THR A 71 -5.29 -15.84 -3.05
C THR A 71 -4.50 -15.02 -2.03
N ASN A 72 -3.81 -15.68 -1.10
CA ASN A 72 -3.01 -15.00 -0.08
C ASN A 72 -1.85 -14.19 -0.68
N ILE A 73 -1.16 -14.73 -1.69
CA ILE A 73 -0.10 -14.03 -2.43
C ILE A 73 -0.68 -12.78 -3.10
N THR A 74 -1.82 -12.90 -3.77
CA THR A 74 -2.47 -11.79 -4.46
C THR A 74 -2.86 -10.69 -3.49
N LEU A 75 -3.51 -11.01 -2.37
CA LEU A 75 -3.87 -10.04 -1.32
C LEU A 75 -2.63 -9.34 -0.76
N THR A 76 -1.56 -10.10 -0.52
CA THR A 76 -0.29 -9.55 0.00
C THR A 76 0.36 -8.61 -1.01
N CYS A 77 0.44 -8.99 -2.29
CA CYS A 77 0.98 -8.15 -3.35
C CYS A 77 0.15 -6.87 -3.52
N GLN A 78 -1.17 -6.97 -3.53
CA GLN A 78 -2.06 -5.81 -3.65
C GLN A 78 -1.89 -4.82 -2.50
N ALA A 79 -1.80 -5.32 -1.26
CA ALA A 79 -1.63 -4.48 -0.08
C ALA A 79 -0.27 -3.76 -0.02
N LEU A 80 0.78 -4.35 -0.60
CA LEU A 80 2.13 -3.76 -0.65
C LEU A 80 2.37 -2.90 -1.88
N ASN A 81 1.60 -3.09 -2.96
CA ASN A 81 1.83 -2.42 -4.24
C ASN A 81 1.67 -0.91 -4.12
N GLY A 82 2.67 -0.18 -4.60
CA GLY A 82 2.70 1.28 -4.55
C GLY A 82 3.23 1.85 -3.23
N THR A 83 3.69 1.02 -2.28
CA THR A 83 4.29 1.51 -1.04
C THR A 83 5.51 2.38 -1.32
N ILE A 84 5.53 3.56 -0.71
CA ILE A 84 6.65 4.50 -0.75
C ILE A 84 7.43 4.39 0.56
N VAL A 85 8.76 4.26 0.45
CA VAL A 85 9.68 4.33 1.60
C VAL A 85 10.53 5.58 1.43
N LYS A 86 10.33 6.56 2.28
CA LYS A 86 11.01 7.85 2.21
C LYS A 86 12.50 7.72 2.50
N MET A 87 13.27 8.70 2.08
CA MET A 87 14.67 8.87 2.46
C MET A 87 14.83 8.75 3.99
N GLY A 88 15.71 7.85 4.45
CA GLY A 88 15.98 7.58 5.87
C GLY A 88 14.93 6.72 6.59
N GLU A 89 13.80 6.40 5.95
CA GLU A 89 12.74 5.59 6.56
C GLU A 89 13.08 4.10 6.58
N THR A 90 12.61 3.41 7.61
CA THR A 90 12.67 1.95 7.72
C THR A 90 11.31 1.35 7.39
N PHE A 91 11.25 0.54 6.34
CA PHE A 91 10.09 -0.29 6.01
C PHE A 91 10.04 -1.52 6.91
N SER A 92 8.83 -1.92 7.30
CA SER A 92 8.52 -3.16 8.02
C SER A 92 7.40 -3.91 7.29
N PHE A 93 7.68 -5.13 6.87
CA PHE A 93 6.71 -5.96 6.15
C PHE A 93 5.49 -6.27 7.02
N CYS A 94 5.73 -6.69 8.27
CA CYS A 94 4.66 -7.05 9.20
C CYS A 94 3.84 -5.84 9.65
N ASN A 95 4.46 -4.68 9.90
CA ASN A 95 3.72 -3.47 10.30
C ASN A 95 2.86 -2.92 9.15
N THR A 96 3.32 -3.05 7.91
CA THR A 96 2.57 -2.59 6.74
C THR A 96 1.35 -3.45 6.47
N LEU A 97 1.46 -4.78 6.64
CA LEU A 97 0.39 -5.73 6.31
C LEU A 97 -0.52 -6.09 7.48
N GLY A 98 0.01 -6.05 8.71
CA GLY A 98 -0.68 -6.64 9.84
C GLY A 98 -0.75 -8.17 9.82
N PRO A 99 -1.50 -8.76 10.77
CA PRO A 99 -1.74 -10.20 10.83
C PRO A 99 -2.62 -10.66 9.65
N ALA A 100 -2.39 -11.90 9.18
CA ALA A 100 -3.27 -12.50 8.18
C ALA A 100 -4.56 -12.99 8.83
N LYS A 101 -5.68 -12.30 8.60
CA LYS A 101 -6.96 -12.62 9.22
C LYS A 101 -7.98 -13.09 8.17
N PRO A 102 -8.89 -14.01 8.54
CA PRO A 102 -9.94 -14.48 7.64
C PRO A 102 -10.90 -13.36 7.22
N GLU A 103 -11.18 -12.38 8.08
CA GLU A 103 -11.99 -11.20 7.77
C GLU A 103 -11.38 -10.31 6.68
N ASP A 104 -10.04 -10.35 6.50
CA ASP A 104 -9.32 -9.65 5.44
C ASP A 104 -9.19 -10.49 4.16
N GLY A 105 -9.86 -11.65 4.12
CA GLY A 105 -9.88 -12.55 2.96
C GLY A 105 -8.74 -13.57 2.91
N TYR A 106 -7.85 -13.61 3.91
CA TYR A 106 -6.79 -14.62 3.95
C TYR A 106 -7.36 -16.02 4.21
N LEU A 107 -6.79 -17.00 3.52
CA LEU A 107 -7.18 -18.39 3.57
C LEU A 107 -6.08 -19.26 4.20
N LYS A 108 -6.47 -20.43 4.73
CA LYS A 108 -5.49 -21.40 5.22
C LYS A 108 -4.79 -22.09 4.05
N ALA A 109 -3.47 -22.00 4.02
CA ALA A 109 -2.59 -22.66 3.06
C ALA A 109 -1.33 -23.15 3.75
N ASP A 110 -0.50 -23.92 3.06
CA ASP A 110 0.72 -24.48 3.62
C ASP A 110 1.71 -23.39 4.03
N THR A 111 2.26 -23.54 5.22
CA THR A 111 3.33 -22.76 5.82
C THR A 111 4.14 -23.65 6.75
N PHE A 112 5.25 -23.14 7.32
CA PHE A 112 6.04 -23.87 8.31
C PHE A 112 5.70 -23.43 9.73
N ASP A 113 5.73 -24.36 10.68
CA ASP A 113 5.79 -24.06 12.11
C ASP A 113 7.24 -23.78 12.57
N SER A 114 7.44 -23.54 13.87
CA SER A 114 8.76 -23.28 14.46
C SER A 114 9.75 -24.44 14.30
N ASP A 115 9.26 -25.66 14.15
CA ASP A 115 10.05 -26.89 14.05
C ASP A 115 10.32 -27.30 12.59
N GLY A 116 9.83 -26.51 11.62
CA GLY A 116 10.00 -26.76 10.19
C GLY A 116 8.97 -27.73 9.61
N ASN A 117 7.94 -28.11 10.35
CA ASN A 117 6.88 -28.98 9.83
C ASN A 117 5.88 -28.14 9.00
N THR A 118 5.39 -28.74 7.93
CA THR A 118 4.32 -28.12 7.12
C THR A 118 2.99 -28.17 7.86
N ILE A 119 2.37 -27.00 8.06
CA ILE A 119 1.05 -26.84 8.67
C ILE A 119 0.14 -25.97 7.78
N LYS A 120 -1.17 -26.02 8.04
CA LYS A 120 -2.15 -25.11 7.41
C LYS A 120 -2.45 -23.93 8.32
N ALA A 121 -2.04 -22.73 7.91
CA ALA A 121 -2.36 -21.48 8.63
C ALA A 121 -2.80 -20.37 7.67
N TYR A 122 -3.45 -19.34 8.21
CA TYR A 122 -3.86 -18.16 7.43
C TYR A 122 -2.62 -17.41 6.92
N GLY A 123 -2.67 -16.99 5.65
CA GLY A 123 -1.60 -16.23 5.03
C GLY A 123 -0.42 -17.06 4.51
N GLY A 124 -0.55 -18.38 4.41
CA GLY A 124 0.45 -19.21 3.70
C GLY A 124 0.70 -18.65 2.30
N GLY A 125 1.98 -18.36 1.97
CA GLY A 125 2.40 -17.64 0.75
C GLY A 125 3.02 -16.27 1.01
N LYS A 126 2.72 -15.59 2.14
CA LYS A 126 3.30 -14.27 2.49
C LYS A 126 4.82 -14.29 2.54
N CYS A 127 5.42 -15.35 3.06
CA CYS A 127 6.88 -15.49 3.12
C CYS A 127 7.55 -15.57 1.74
N GLN A 128 6.87 -16.04 0.70
CA GLN A 128 7.42 -15.98 -0.65
C GLN A 128 7.41 -14.53 -1.18
N VAL A 129 6.39 -13.73 -0.86
CA VAL A 129 6.35 -12.30 -1.22
C VAL A 129 7.46 -11.53 -0.49
N SER A 130 7.66 -11.76 0.82
CA SER A 130 8.75 -11.12 1.58
C SER A 130 10.14 -11.54 1.08
N THR A 131 10.31 -12.80 0.70
CA THR A 131 11.55 -13.30 0.10
C THR A 131 11.83 -12.65 -1.26
N THR A 132 10.81 -12.47 -2.09
CA THR A 132 10.97 -11.78 -3.38
C THR A 132 11.40 -10.33 -3.16
N LEU A 133 10.77 -9.63 -2.21
CA LEU A 133 11.16 -8.29 -1.80
C LEU A 133 12.59 -8.23 -1.24
N TYR A 134 12.96 -9.16 -0.36
CA TYR A 134 14.30 -9.24 0.22
C TYR A 134 15.39 -9.30 -0.86
N ASN A 135 15.22 -10.12 -1.88
CA ASN A 135 16.18 -10.24 -2.96
C ASN A 135 16.18 -9.00 -3.87
N ALA A 136 15.05 -8.33 -4.09
CA ALA A 136 15.02 -7.04 -4.78
C ALA A 136 15.76 -5.96 -3.97
N VAL A 137 15.63 -5.96 -2.64
CA VAL A 137 16.36 -5.05 -1.73
C VAL A 137 17.86 -5.33 -1.79
N LEU A 138 18.30 -6.60 -1.79
CA LEU A 138 19.71 -6.96 -1.93
C LEU A 138 20.33 -6.51 -3.27
N ALA A 139 19.52 -6.46 -4.34
CA ALA A 139 19.95 -6.00 -5.65
C ALA A 139 19.94 -4.47 -5.80
N CYS A 140 19.38 -3.73 -4.82
CA CYS A 140 19.23 -2.29 -4.85
C CYS A 140 20.29 -1.60 -3.98
N SER A 141 21.16 -0.82 -4.58
CA SER A 141 22.15 -0.03 -3.83
C SER A 141 21.45 1.01 -2.94
N GLY A 142 22.03 1.27 -1.75
CA GLY A 142 21.49 2.25 -0.79
C GLY A 142 20.26 1.77 -0.02
N LEU A 143 19.95 0.47 -0.04
CA LEU A 143 19.01 -0.14 0.87
C LEU A 143 19.75 -1.06 1.84
N THR A 144 19.53 -0.86 3.15
CA THR A 144 20.17 -1.67 4.20
C THR A 144 19.16 -2.56 4.88
N VAL A 145 19.39 -3.89 4.85
CA VAL A 145 18.57 -4.86 5.60
C VAL A 145 18.78 -4.63 7.10
N VAL A 146 17.70 -4.41 7.82
CA VAL A 146 17.68 -4.15 9.27
C VAL A 146 17.28 -5.40 10.05
N GLU A 147 16.33 -6.17 9.51
CA GLU A 147 15.86 -7.41 10.14
C GLU A 147 15.51 -8.43 9.05
N ARG A 148 15.97 -9.66 9.22
CA ARG A 148 15.65 -10.79 8.34
C ARG A 148 15.78 -12.09 9.14
N HIS A 149 14.83 -12.99 8.93
CA HIS A 149 14.83 -14.34 9.53
C HIS A 149 14.83 -15.41 8.44
N GLU A 150 15.49 -16.51 8.70
CA GLU A 150 15.44 -17.69 7.85
C GLU A 150 14.20 -18.53 8.17
N HIS A 151 13.74 -19.30 7.19
CA HIS A 151 12.70 -20.31 7.48
C HIS A 151 13.31 -21.45 8.29
N SER A 152 12.49 -22.08 9.13
CA SER A 152 12.82 -23.31 9.83
C SER A 152 12.86 -24.54 8.91
N GLY A 153 12.27 -24.43 7.70
CA GLY A 153 12.26 -25.47 6.68
C GLY A 153 12.78 -24.97 5.34
N GLU A 154 13.09 -25.89 4.43
CA GLU A 154 13.61 -25.59 3.11
C GLU A 154 12.54 -24.91 2.22
N VAL A 155 12.94 -23.83 1.51
CA VAL A 155 12.11 -23.15 0.51
C VAL A 155 12.68 -23.42 -0.89
N TYR A 156 11.80 -23.62 -1.88
CA TYR A 156 12.19 -24.07 -3.22
C TYR A 156 12.34 -22.94 -4.24
N TYR A 157 11.94 -21.71 -3.88
CA TYR A 157 11.87 -20.58 -4.81
C TYR A 157 13.10 -19.66 -4.78
N VAL A 158 14.05 -19.89 -3.88
CA VAL A 158 15.36 -19.21 -3.80
C VAL A 158 16.43 -20.16 -3.27
N PRO A 159 17.73 -19.92 -3.52
CA PRO A 159 18.82 -20.61 -2.86
C PRO A 159 18.83 -20.41 -1.34
N GLU A 160 19.46 -21.34 -0.62
CA GLU A 160 19.71 -21.26 0.83
C GLU A 160 20.32 -19.89 1.22
N GLY A 161 19.85 -19.32 2.32
CA GLY A 161 20.28 -18.02 2.83
C GLY A 161 19.74 -16.81 2.05
N LYS A 162 18.89 -17.04 1.04
CA LYS A 162 18.24 -15.98 0.25
C LYS A 162 16.75 -15.81 0.53
N ASP A 163 16.22 -16.53 1.52
CA ASP A 163 14.84 -16.44 1.97
C ASP A 163 14.65 -15.36 3.05
N ALA A 164 13.40 -14.93 3.26
CA ALA A 164 13.01 -14.04 4.34
C ALA A 164 11.66 -14.49 4.91
N CYS A 165 11.70 -15.14 6.06
CA CYS A 165 10.53 -15.58 6.81
C CYS A 165 9.87 -14.41 7.53
N VAL A 166 8.53 -14.34 7.50
CA VAL A 166 7.73 -13.35 8.19
C VAL A 166 6.58 -14.01 8.93
N ALA A 167 6.41 -13.64 10.20
CA ALA A 167 5.28 -14.05 11.04
C ALA A 167 4.94 -12.90 11.99
N TYR A 168 3.73 -12.34 11.87
CA TYR A 168 3.31 -11.17 12.64
C TYR A 168 3.46 -11.41 14.14
N GLY A 169 4.20 -10.51 14.80
CA GLY A 169 4.49 -10.58 16.23
C GLY A 169 5.70 -11.42 16.64
N SER A 170 6.38 -12.10 15.69
CA SER A 170 7.58 -12.92 15.99
C SER A 170 8.74 -12.71 15.03
N SER A 171 8.52 -12.62 13.73
CA SER A 171 9.57 -12.50 12.72
C SER A 171 9.15 -11.45 11.70
N ASP A 172 10.04 -10.51 11.36
CA ASP A 172 9.77 -9.46 10.38
C ASP A 172 10.87 -9.38 9.33
N PHE A 173 10.54 -8.81 8.20
CA PHE A 173 11.52 -8.35 7.23
C PHE A 173 11.49 -6.83 7.20
N LYS A 174 12.65 -6.21 7.56
CA LYS A 174 12.82 -4.77 7.59
C LYS A 174 14.04 -4.34 6.81
N PHE A 175 13.92 -3.24 6.09
CA PHE A 175 15.06 -2.56 5.46
C PHE A 175 14.91 -1.05 5.61
N ARG A 176 16.05 -0.33 5.58
CA ARG A 176 16.11 1.13 5.62
C ARG A 176 16.52 1.67 4.24
N ASN A 177 15.86 2.74 3.83
CA ASN A 177 16.25 3.49 2.65
C ASN A 177 17.33 4.52 3.01
N ASP A 178 18.60 4.19 2.73
CA ASP A 178 19.76 5.04 2.99
C ASP A 178 20.10 5.96 1.78
N ASN A 179 19.27 5.93 0.74
CA ASN A 179 19.41 6.82 -0.39
C ASN A 179 19.00 8.26 -0.02
N ASN A 180 19.41 9.23 -0.83
CA ASN A 180 19.01 10.64 -0.71
C ASN A 180 17.73 10.96 -1.53
N PHE A 181 16.92 9.95 -1.82
CA PHE A 181 15.65 10.04 -2.54
C PHE A 181 14.65 9.00 -2.02
N ASP A 182 13.38 9.24 -2.27
CA ASP A 182 12.31 8.29 -1.95
C ASP A 182 12.29 7.15 -2.97
N ILE A 183 11.91 5.96 -2.51
CA ILE A 183 11.68 4.81 -3.37
C ILE A 183 10.22 4.39 -3.33
N LYS A 184 9.77 3.76 -4.41
CA LYS A 184 8.44 3.14 -4.50
C LYS A 184 8.58 1.70 -4.92
N MET A 185 7.78 0.85 -4.30
CA MET A 185 7.80 -0.59 -4.56
C MET A 185 6.54 -1.01 -5.31
N TYR A 186 6.73 -1.80 -6.35
CA TYR A 186 5.66 -2.43 -7.10
C TYR A 186 5.67 -3.93 -6.89
N PHE A 187 4.51 -4.49 -6.62
CA PHE A 187 4.30 -5.92 -6.42
C PHE A 187 3.25 -6.40 -7.41
N THR A 188 3.61 -7.36 -8.23
CA THR A 188 2.68 -8.04 -9.13
C THR A 188 2.82 -9.55 -8.97
N ASN A 189 1.75 -10.27 -9.27
CA ASN A 189 1.80 -11.73 -9.33
C ASN A 189 0.94 -12.26 -10.48
N THR A 190 1.38 -13.37 -11.01
CA THR A 190 0.66 -14.23 -11.96
C THR A 190 0.43 -15.59 -11.30
N PRO A 191 -0.25 -16.56 -11.94
CA PRO A 191 -0.29 -17.92 -11.42
C PRO A 191 1.09 -18.55 -11.22
N ASP A 192 2.11 -18.12 -11.99
CA ASP A 192 3.42 -18.75 -12.04
C ASP A 192 4.52 -17.98 -11.29
N ASN A 193 4.39 -16.68 -11.09
CA ASN A 193 5.46 -15.83 -10.55
C ASN A 193 4.94 -14.76 -9.60
N ILE A 194 5.83 -14.33 -8.71
CA ILE A 194 5.75 -13.09 -7.93
C ILE A 194 6.88 -12.19 -8.40
N ASP A 195 6.57 -10.95 -8.77
CA ASP A 195 7.54 -9.97 -9.22
C ASP A 195 7.53 -8.76 -8.30
N VAL A 196 8.72 -8.30 -7.91
CA VAL A 196 8.92 -7.06 -7.16
C VAL A 196 9.83 -6.15 -7.97
N LYS A 197 9.41 -4.88 -8.12
CA LYS A 197 10.22 -3.82 -8.72
C LYS A 197 10.35 -2.67 -7.74
N ILE A 198 11.56 -2.15 -7.58
CA ILE A 198 11.89 -0.96 -6.78
C ILE A 198 12.30 0.15 -7.74
N VAL A 199 11.67 1.32 -7.59
CA VAL A 199 11.98 2.50 -8.40
C VAL A 199 12.35 3.68 -7.50
N LYS A 200 13.24 4.55 -7.98
CA LYS A 200 13.41 5.90 -7.46
C LYS A 200 12.24 6.75 -7.90
N ILE A 201 11.71 7.59 -7.01
CA ILE A 201 10.75 8.63 -7.36
C ILE A 201 11.38 10.01 -7.15
N SER A 202 11.14 10.91 -8.11
CA SER A 202 11.57 12.32 -8.07
C SER A 202 10.46 13.21 -8.64
N SER A 203 10.32 14.39 -8.10
CA SER A 203 9.43 15.47 -8.58
C SER A 203 10.22 16.49 -9.39
#